data_7a7d86b66ff16ecd04882624367b4900
#
_entry.id   7a7d86b66ff16ecd04882624367b4900
#
_cell.length_a   1.000
_cell.length_b   1.000
_cell.length_c   1.000
_cell.angle_alpha   90.00
_cell.angle_beta   90.00
_cell.angle_gamma   90.00
#
_symmetry.space_group_name_H-M   'P 1'
#
loop_
_entity.id
_entity.type
_entity.pdbx_description
1 polymer ?
#
loop_
_entity_poly.entity_id
_entity_poly.type
_entity_poly.pdbx_seq_one_letter_code
_entity_poly.pdbx_strand_id
1 'polypeptide(L)'
;SNLTGDAADLRRVGEFCRAHGLLLVVDASQTAGLLPIDMEGMGIDVLCFTGHKSLMGPQGTVGLCVGPGVEVRPLLTGGTGVQSYRETQPEEYPTRLEAGTLNGHGIAGLRAALLFRRELGRERIYARELGLARRFYERIRDIPGIRFYGDCEARERAPIVTLNLGDADSGAVADALWEGYQIAVRPGAHCAPRLHRALGTEEQG
;
A
#
# COMPACT_ATOMS: atom_id res chain seq x y z
N SER A 1 5.70 4.54 1.50
CA SER A 1 5.87 4.06 2.90
C SER A 1 4.52 3.96 3.60
N ASN A 2 4.28 2.86 4.31
CA ASN A 2 3.07 2.67 5.12
C ASN A 2 3.12 3.43 6.46
N LEU A 3 4.29 3.92 6.84
CA LEU A 3 4.48 4.73 8.03
C LEU A 3 4.49 6.23 7.65
N THR A 4 5.39 6.68 6.83
CA THR A 4 5.57 8.11 6.55
C THR A 4 4.69 8.67 5.44
N GLY A 5 4.06 7.81 4.65
CA GLY A 5 3.30 8.24 3.46
C GLY A 5 4.15 8.58 2.24
N ASP A 6 5.47 8.65 2.37
CA ASP A 6 6.35 8.99 1.24
C ASP A 6 6.25 7.97 0.11
N ALA A 7 6.23 8.43 -1.12
CA ALA A 7 6.28 7.65 -2.33
C ALA A 7 7.67 7.69 -2.96
N ALA A 8 8.11 6.57 -3.52
CA ALA A 8 9.34 6.53 -4.31
C ALA A 8 9.08 7.11 -5.71
N ASP A 9 10.07 7.76 -6.29
CA ASP A 9 10.07 8.15 -7.70
C ASP A 9 10.26 6.91 -8.59
N LEU A 10 9.14 6.25 -8.90
CA LEU A 10 9.14 5.00 -9.66
C LEU A 10 9.66 5.17 -11.09
N ARG A 11 9.50 6.35 -11.71
CA ARG A 11 10.05 6.60 -13.05
C ARG A 11 11.57 6.56 -13.04
N ARG A 12 12.16 7.30 -12.13
CA ARG A 12 13.62 7.33 -11.97
C ARG A 12 14.20 5.97 -11.57
N VAL A 13 13.53 5.25 -10.67
CA VAL A 13 13.92 3.88 -10.29
C VAL A 13 13.82 2.93 -11.48
N GLY A 14 12.74 3.00 -12.26
CA GLY A 14 12.55 2.16 -13.43
C GLY A 14 13.54 2.44 -14.56
N GLU A 15 13.89 3.71 -14.78
CA GLU A 15 14.95 4.10 -15.73
C GLU A 15 16.31 3.48 -15.31
N PHE A 16 16.63 3.55 -14.03
CA PHE A 16 17.83 2.93 -13.49
C PHE A 16 17.82 1.41 -13.67
N CYS A 17 16.71 0.75 -13.30
CA CYS A 17 16.58 -0.70 -13.45
C CYS A 17 16.75 -1.15 -14.91
N ARG A 18 16.10 -0.48 -15.85
CA ARG A 18 16.25 -0.75 -17.29
C ARG A 18 17.67 -0.57 -17.78
N ALA A 19 18.34 0.51 -17.38
CA ALA A 19 19.72 0.77 -17.78
C ALA A 19 20.71 -0.28 -17.29
N HIS A 20 20.37 -1.01 -16.22
CA HIS A 20 21.23 -2.02 -15.60
C HIS A 20 20.73 -3.45 -15.77
N GLY A 21 19.68 -3.68 -16.58
CA GLY A 21 19.11 -5.02 -16.80
C GLY A 21 18.52 -5.64 -15.54
N LEU A 22 17.98 -4.81 -14.62
CA LEU A 22 17.37 -5.23 -13.36
C LEU A 22 15.86 -5.27 -13.49
N LEU A 23 15.21 -6.25 -12.83
CA LEU A 23 13.79 -6.30 -12.69
C LEU A 23 13.32 -5.35 -11.57
N LEU A 24 12.27 -4.57 -11.85
CA LEU A 24 11.62 -3.69 -10.87
C LEU A 24 10.34 -4.33 -10.37
N VAL A 25 10.34 -4.73 -9.11
CA VAL A 25 9.15 -5.22 -8.40
C VAL A 25 8.67 -4.13 -7.43
N VAL A 26 7.42 -3.72 -7.56
CA VAL A 26 6.83 -2.63 -6.76
C VAL A 26 5.72 -3.15 -5.87
N ASP A 27 5.81 -2.92 -4.57
CA ASP A 27 4.70 -3.03 -3.64
C ASP A 27 3.92 -1.70 -3.60
N ALA A 28 2.76 -1.69 -4.24
CA ALA A 28 1.85 -0.56 -4.30
C ALA A 28 0.72 -0.64 -3.28
N SER A 29 0.84 -1.44 -2.22
CA SER A 29 -0.24 -1.65 -1.24
C SER A 29 -0.76 -0.37 -0.57
N GLN A 30 0.03 0.70 -0.54
CA GLN A 30 -0.39 2.01 -0.02
C GLN A 30 -0.85 2.99 -1.11
N THR A 31 -0.52 2.74 -2.37
CA THR A 31 -0.68 3.74 -3.43
C THR A 31 -1.58 3.26 -4.58
N ALA A 32 -1.82 1.94 -4.69
CA ALA A 32 -2.76 1.40 -5.67
C ALA A 32 -4.15 2.02 -5.48
N GLY A 33 -4.68 2.62 -6.54
CA GLY A 33 -5.95 3.34 -6.51
C GLY A 33 -5.87 4.80 -6.04
N LEU A 34 -4.73 5.29 -5.56
CA LEU A 34 -4.51 6.69 -5.20
C LEU A 34 -3.59 7.39 -6.20
N LEU A 35 -2.34 6.97 -6.26
CA LEU A 35 -1.38 7.54 -7.20
C LEU A 35 -1.54 6.91 -8.60
N PRO A 36 -1.19 7.65 -9.65
CA PRO A 36 -1.14 7.06 -10.99
C PRO A 36 0.04 6.10 -11.08
N ILE A 37 -0.24 4.85 -11.44
CA ILE A 37 0.79 3.85 -11.68
C ILE A 37 0.62 3.34 -13.10
N ASP A 38 1.63 3.56 -13.91
CA ASP A 38 1.74 3.12 -15.29
C ASP A 38 2.94 2.16 -15.36
N MET A 39 2.66 0.85 -15.39
CA MET A 39 3.71 -0.16 -15.33
C MET A 39 4.69 -0.03 -16.50
N GLU A 40 4.18 0.18 -17.73
CA GLU A 40 5.01 0.31 -18.92
C GLU A 40 5.84 1.60 -18.89
N GLY A 41 5.17 2.74 -18.69
CA GLY A 41 5.83 4.05 -18.67
C GLY A 41 6.80 4.25 -17.49
N MET A 42 6.59 3.53 -16.38
CA MET A 42 7.48 3.56 -15.22
C MET A 42 8.51 2.42 -15.20
N GLY A 43 8.45 1.49 -16.17
CA GLY A 43 9.38 0.35 -16.23
C GLY A 43 9.21 -0.64 -15.09
N ILE A 44 7.97 -0.87 -14.65
CA ILE A 44 7.65 -1.81 -13.58
C ILE A 44 7.40 -3.17 -14.20
N ASP A 45 8.17 -4.17 -13.79
CA ASP A 45 8.04 -5.55 -14.26
C ASP A 45 6.98 -6.33 -13.49
N VAL A 46 6.88 -6.09 -12.19
CA VAL A 46 5.88 -6.72 -11.33
C VAL A 46 5.29 -5.71 -10.36
N LEU A 47 3.96 -5.61 -10.31
CA LEU A 47 3.23 -4.75 -9.40
C LEU A 47 2.40 -5.60 -8.43
N CYS A 48 2.62 -5.42 -7.13
CA CYS A 48 1.87 -6.07 -6.06
C CYS A 48 0.97 -5.06 -5.36
N PHE A 49 -0.25 -5.46 -4.97
CA PHE A 49 -1.15 -4.60 -4.22
C PHE A 49 -2.12 -5.38 -3.34
N THR A 50 -2.71 -4.72 -2.35
CA THR A 50 -3.77 -5.28 -1.51
C THR A 50 -5.11 -4.67 -1.85
N GLY A 51 -6.18 -5.48 -1.83
CA GLY A 51 -7.53 -5.01 -2.14
C GLY A 51 -8.19 -4.23 -1.02
N HIS A 52 -7.81 -4.45 0.24
CA HIS A 52 -8.51 -3.94 1.43
C HIS A 52 -8.07 -2.55 1.93
N LYS A 53 -7.11 -1.91 1.26
CA LYS A 53 -6.69 -0.54 1.57
C LYS A 53 -7.40 0.46 0.66
N SER A 54 -6.66 1.30 -0.01
CA SER A 54 -7.23 2.35 -0.87
C SER A 54 -8.08 1.84 -2.03
N LEU A 55 -8.00 0.55 -2.37
CA LEU A 55 -8.93 -0.06 -3.34
C LEU A 55 -10.32 -0.34 -2.77
N MET A 56 -10.53 -0.18 -1.44
CA MET A 56 -11.82 -0.32 -0.75
C MET A 56 -12.46 -1.71 -0.85
N GLY A 57 -11.70 -2.72 -1.23
CA GLY A 57 -12.14 -4.11 -1.29
C GLY A 57 -12.07 -4.83 0.06
N PRO A 58 -12.56 -6.06 0.16
CA PRO A 58 -12.52 -6.82 1.40
C PRO A 58 -11.11 -7.31 1.74
N GLN A 59 -10.89 -7.60 3.02
CA GLN A 59 -9.67 -8.26 3.49
C GLN A 59 -9.48 -9.62 2.80
N GLY A 60 -8.24 -10.10 2.75
CA GLY A 60 -7.90 -11.36 2.09
C GLY A 60 -7.92 -11.29 0.56
N THR A 61 -7.92 -10.08 0.00
CA THR A 61 -7.75 -9.86 -1.45
C THR A 61 -6.42 -9.17 -1.72
N VAL A 62 -5.69 -9.70 -2.68
CA VAL A 62 -4.42 -9.16 -3.18
C VAL A 62 -4.41 -9.27 -4.70
N GLY A 63 -3.49 -8.56 -5.35
CA GLY A 63 -3.27 -8.69 -6.78
C GLY A 63 -1.79 -8.61 -7.11
N LEU A 64 -1.44 -9.35 -8.16
CA LEU A 64 -0.14 -9.34 -8.80
C LEU A 64 -0.33 -9.08 -10.29
N CYS A 65 0.22 -7.98 -10.80
CA CYS A 65 0.31 -7.73 -12.22
C CYS A 65 1.73 -8.03 -12.67
N VAL A 66 1.86 -8.89 -13.69
CA VAL A 66 3.16 -9.32 -14.24
C VAL A 66 3.30 -8.73 -15.64
N GLY A 67 4.40 -8.04 -15.88
CA GLY A 67 4.71 -7.44 -17.18
C GLY A 67 5.02 -8.49 -18.25
N PRO A 68 4.95 -8.12 -19.53
CA PRO A 68 5.27 -9.02 -20.63
C PRO A 68 6.71 -9.53 -20.53
N GLY A 69 6.91 -10.83 -20.77
CA GLY A 69 8.21 -11.46 -20.76
C GLY A 69 8.82 -11.75 -19.38
N VAL A 70 8.13 -11.36 -18.29
CA VAL A 70 8.55 -11.67 -16.93
C VAL A 70 8.01 -13.03 -16.52
N GLU A 71 8.91 -13.91 -16.09
CA GLU A 71 8.56 -15.22 -15.60
C GLU A 71 8.59 -15.28 -14.08
N VAL A 72 7.43 -15.57 -13.47
CA VAL A 72 7.29 -15.76 -12.02
C VAL A 72 7.07 -17.23 -11.72
N ARG A 73 7.89 -17.81 -10.85
CA ARG A 73 7.73 -19.21 -10.42
C ARG A 73 6.68 -19.31 -9.30
N PRO A 74 5.81 -20.33 -9.33
CA PRO A 74 4.92 -20.61 -8.22
C PRO A 74 5.72 -20.87 -6.93
N LEU A 75 5.36 -20.21 -5.84
CA LEU A 75 5.87 -20.53 -4.50
C LEU A 75 5.01 -21.58 -3.83
N LEU A 76 3.69 -21.46 -4.00
CA LEU A 76 2.69 -22.40 -3.50
C LEU A 76 2.12 -23.18 -4.68
N THR A 77 1.93 -24.47 -4.50
CA THR A 77 1.30 -25.35 -5.48
C THR A 77 0.14 -26.08 -4.83
N GLY A 78 -0.88 -26.43 -5.62
CA GLY A 78 -2.06 -27.14 -5.13
C GLY A 78 -3.13 -27.28 -6.20
N GLY A 79 -4.26 -27.84 -5.82
CA GLY A 79 -5.39 -28.02 -6.74
C GLY A 79 -5.88 -26.69 -7.30
N THR A 80 -5.92 -26.56 -8.62
CA THR A 80 -6.31 -25.34 -9.33
C THR A 80 -7.73 -25.41 -9.91
N GLY A 81 -8.36 -26.59 -9.85
CA GLY A 81 -9.66 -26.83 -10.50
C GLY A 81 -9.57 -27.02 -12.02
N VAL A 82 -8.40 -26.89 -12.62
CA VAL A 82 -8.14 -27.13 -14.04
C VAL A 82 -7.00 -28.14 -14.19
N GLN A 83 -6.99 -28.93 -15.30
CA GLN A 83 -5.97 -29.94 -15.59
C GLN A 83 -5.75 -30.91 -14.41
N SER A 84 -6.83 -31.43 -13.84
CA SER A 84 -6.87 -32.17 -12.56
C SER A 84 -5.97 -33.43 -12.49
N TYR A 85 -5.54 -33.96 -13.62
CA TYR A 85 -4.64 -35.11 -13.70
C TYR A 85 -3.16 -34.73 -13.88
N ARG A 86 -2.88 -33.46 -13.96
CA ARG A 86 -1.50 -32.95 -14.06
C ARG A 86 -0.84 -32.96 -12.67
N GLU A 87 0.35 -33.53 -12.59
CA GLU A 87 1.13 -33.61 -11.34
C GLU A 87 1.86 -32.33 -10.97
N THR A 88 1.95 -31.38 -11.92
CA THR A 88 2.64 -30.10 -11.75
C THR A 88 1.66 -28.94 -11.87
N GLN A 89 2.01 -27.77 -11.29
CA GLN A 89 1.25 -26.54 -11.44
C GLN A 89 1.12 -26.18 -12.94
N PRO A 90 -0.04 -25.69 -13.39
CA PRO A 90 -0.22 -25.19 -14.76
C PRO A 90 0.79 -24.09 -15.11
N GLU A 91 1.11 -23.96 -16.39
CA GLU A 91 2.10 -22.97 -16.85
C GLU A 91 1.44 -21.62 -17.19
N GLU A 92 0.15 -21.65 -17.48
CA GLU A 92 -0.59 -20.48 -17.94
C GLU A 92 -0.97 -19.54 -16.78
N TYR A 93 -0.77 -18.26 -16.96
CA TYR A 93 -1.33 -17.23 -16.07
C TYR A 93 -2.85 -17.08 -16.29
N PRO A 94 -3.63 -16.78 -15.27
CA PRO A 94 -3.23 -16.54 -13.88
C PRO A 94 -3.06 -17.82 -13.05
N THR A 95 -3.53 -18.98 -13.54
CA THR A 95 -3.63 -20.25 -12.81
C THR A 95 -2.28 -20.74 -12.28
N ARG A 96 -1.20 -20.44 -12.98
CA ARG A 96 0.17 -20.75 -12.58
C ARG A 96 0.48 -20.29 -11.15
N LEU A 97 -0.03 -19.15 -10.72
CA LEU A 97 0.25 -18.53 -9.42
C LEU A 97 -0.89 -18.69 -8.40
N GLU A 98 -1.95 -19.39 -8.78
CA GLU A 98 -3.12 -19.62 -7.95
C GLU A 98 -3.13 -21.06 -7.44
N ALA A 99 -3.08 -21.27 -6.14
CA ALA A 99 -3.13 -22.59 -5.51
C ALA A 99 -4.36 -22.73 -4.61
N GLY A 100 -5.11 -23.80 -4.78
CA GLY A 100 -6.33 -24.06 -4.03
C GLY A 100 -7.57 -23.34 -4.58
N THR A 101 -8.68 -23.43 -3.85
CA THR A 101 -9.93 -22.75 -4.20
C THR A 101 -9.81 -21.25 -4.00
N LEU A 102 -10.06 -20.48 -5.04
CA LEU A 102 -9.96 -19.03 -5.01
C LEU A 102 -11.00 -18.40 -4.06
N ASN A 103 -10.63 -17.26 -3.46
CA ASN A 103 -11.53 -16.45 -2.65
C ASN A 103 -12.55 -15.70 -3.55
N GLY A 104 -13.52 -16.46 -4.09
CA GLY A 104 -14.52 -15.91 -5.02
C GLY A 104 -15.34 -14.77 -4.44
N HIS A 105 -15.71 -14.86 -3.16
CA HIS A 105 -16.45 -13.81 -2.47
C HIS A 105 -15.63 -12.50 -2.34
N GLY A 106 -14.37 -12.64 -1.93
CA GLY A 106 -13.45 -11.50 -1.84
C GLY A 106 -13.19 -10.87 -3.20
N ILE A 107 -12.98 -11.67 -4.24
CA ILE A 107 -12.76 -11.18 -5.62
C ILE A 107 -14.00 -10.44 -6.14
N ALA A 108 -15.21 -10.96 -5.89
CA ALA A 108 -16.46 -10.30 -6.25
C ALA A 108 -16.63 -8.95 -5.51
N GLY A 109 -16.29 -8.92 -4.21
CA GLY A 109 -16.28 -7.69 -3.41
C GLY A 109 -15.26 -6.67 -3.91
N LEU A 110 -14.05 -7.11 -4.25
CA LEU A 110 -13.03 -6.24 -4.85
C LEU A 110 -13.49 -5.67 -6.20
N ARG A 111 -14.13 -6.49 -7.04
CA ARG A 111 -14.72 -6.02 -8.30
C ARG A 111 -15.75 -4.91 -8.06
N ALA A 112 -16.65 -5.09 -7.09
CA ALA A 112 -17.65 -4.07 -6.75
C ALA A 112 -16.98 -2.77 -6.27
N ALA A 113 -15.96 -2.85 -5.42
CA ALA A 113 -15.19 -1.71 -4.96
C ALA A 113 -14.49 -0.96 -6.11
N LEU A 114 -13.89 -1.70 -7.05
CA LEU A 114 -13.24 -1.10 -8.22
C LEU A 114 -14.25 -0.38 -9.14
N LEU A 115 -15.45 -0.93 -9.33
CA LEU A 115 -16.52 -0.27 -10.09
C LEU A 115 -16.96 1.02 -9.41
N PHE A 116 -17.22 0.99 -8.09
CA PHE A 116 -17.56 2.17 -7.31
C PHE A 116 -16.47 3.25 -7.39
N ARG A 117 -15.20 2.87 -7.25
CA ARG A 117 -14.07 3.79 -7.39
C ARG A 117 -13.97 4.40 -8.79
N ARG A 118 -14.25 3.62 -9.82
CA ARG A 118 -14.27 4.10 -11.21
C ARG A 118 -15.35 5.17 -11.43
N GLU A 119 -16.52 5.02 -10.81
CA GLU A 119 -17.60 6.02 -10.85
C GLU A 119 -17.21 7.30 -10.12
N LEU A 120 -16.56 7.20 -8.97
CA LEU A 120 -16.10 8.38 -8.22
C LEU A 120 -14.92 9.11 -8.87
N GLY A 121 -14.07 8.38 -9.56
CA GLY A 121 -12.82 8.87 -10.14
C GLY A 121 -11.66 8.89 -9.14
N ARG A 122 -10.53 8.32 -9.54
CA ARG A 122 -9.31 8.23 -8.72
C ARG A 122 -8.82 9.60 -8.23
N GLU A 123 -8.78 10.56 -9.13
CA GLU A 123 -8.31 11.93 -8.86
C GLU A 123 -9.13 12.61 -7.78
N ARG A 124 -10.46 12.44 -7.83
CA ARG A 124 -11.37 13.02 -6.84
C ARG A 124 -11.18 12.40 -5.45
N ILE A 125 -11.03 11.07 -5.39
CA ILE A 125 -10.76 10.35 -4.14
C ILE A 125 -9.44 10.83 -3.55
N TYR A 126 -8.38 10.81 -4.36
CA TYR A 126 -7.04 11.21 -3.92
C TYR A 126 -7.00 12.68 -3.45
N ALA A 127 -7.59 13.59 -4.22
CA ALA A 127 -7.64 15.01 -3.84
C ALA A 127 -8.39 15.21 -2.50
N ARG A 128 -9.47 14.47 -2.26
CA ARG A 128 -10.21 14.51 -1.00
C ARG A 128 -9.37 14.01 0.18
N GLU A 129 -8.76 12.84 0.05
CA GLU A 129 -7.97 12.24 1.11
C GLU A 129 -6.71 13.05 1.42
N LEU A 130 -5.98 13.47 0.37
CA LEU A 130 -4.78 14.30 0.54
C LEU A 130 -5.13 15.68 1.12
N GLY A 131 -6.25 16.28 0.70
CA GLY A 131 -6.73 17.55 1.25
C GLY A 131 -7.05 17.46 2.74
N LEU A 132 -7.63 16.35 3.21
CA LEU A 132 -7.86 16.12 4.64
C LEU A 132 -6.56 15.93 5.41
N ALA A 133 -5.61 15.15 4.88
CA ALA A 133 -4.30 14.95 5.50
C ALA A 133 -3.52 16.27 5.61
N ARG A 134 -3.52 17.09 4.56
CA ARG A 134 -2.87 18.42 4.57
C ARG A 134 -3.54 19.36 5.57
N ARG A 135 -4.87 19.43 5.56
CA ARG A 135 -5.61 20.25 6.54
C ARG A 135 -5.30 19.86 7.98
N PHE A 136 -5.17 18.56 8.26
CA PHE A 136 -4.78 18.08 9.58
C PHE A 136 -3.36 18.55 9.91
N TYR A 137 -2.38 18.27 9.05
CA TYR A 137 -1.00 18.69 9.22
C TYR A 137 -0.87 20.19 9.45
N GLU A 138 -1.47 21.02 8.61
CA GLU A 138 -1.41 22.48 8.69
C GLU A 138 -1.96 23.04 10.02
N ARG A 139 -2.97 22.37 10.59
CA ARG A 139 -3.58 22.81 11.84
C ARG A 139 -2.79 22.48 13.09
N ILE A 140 -1.95 21.46 13.01
CA ILE A 140 -1.24 20.98 14.19
C ILE A 140 0.29 21.16 14.10
N ARG A 141 0.82 21.55 12.95
CA ARG A 141 2.28 21.64 12.74
C ARG A 141 3.01 22.58 13.68
N ASP A 142 2.31 23.61 14.15
CA ASP A 142 2.88 24.63 15.04
C ASP A 142 2.63 24.33 16.53
N ILE A 143 2.03 23.20 16.87
CA ILE A 143 1.83 22.78 18.27
C ILE A 143 3.16 22.32 18.85
N PRO A 144 3.62 22.93 19.96
CA PRO A 144 4.89 22.54 20.58
C PRO A 144 4.91 21.05 20.99
N GLY A 145 6.04 20.41 20.76
CA GLY A 145 6.25 19.00 21.08
C GLY A 145 5.80 17.99 20.04
N ILE A 146 5.10 18.42 18.97
CA ILE A 146 4.79 17.53 17.85
C ILE A 146 6.02 17.38 16.95
N ARG A 147 6.36 16.12 16.63
CA ARG A 147 7.37 15.75 15.63
C ARG A 147 6.69 14.97 14.52
N PHE A 148 6.83 15.41 13.28
CA PHE A 148 6.33 14.73 12.09
C PHE A 148 7.39 13.86 11.44
N TYR A 149 6.95 12.81 10.74
CA TYR A 149 7.82 11.90 10.00
C TYR A 149 7.37 11.80 8.55
N GLY A 150 8.35 11.86 7.64
CA GLY A 150 8.13 11.96 6.20
C GLY A 150 7.86 13.39 5.73
N ASP A 151 7.81 13.57 4.41
CA ASP A 151 7.55 14.86 3.80
C ASP A 151 6.03 15.11 3.67
N CYS A 152 5.44 15.74 4.68
CA CYS A 152 4.02 16.07 4.70
C CYS A 152 3.61 17.08 3.61
N GLU A 153 4.54 17.80 3.01
CA GLU A 153 4.31 18.82 1.97
C GLU A 153 4.51 18.25 0.55
N ALA A 154 5.07 17.04 0.41
CA ALA A 154 5.28 16.41 -0.88
C ALA A 154 4.01 16.39 -1.72
N ARG A 155 4.16 16.66 -3.02
CA ARG A 155 3.04 16.73 -3.96
C ARG A 155 2.38 15.36 -4.16
N GLU A 156 3.19 14.31 -4.27
CA GLU A 156 2.75 12.93 -4.49
C GLU A 156 3.16 12.08 -3.29
N ARG A 157 2.18 11.66 -2.51
CA ARG A 157 2.36 10.84 -1.32
C ARG A 157 1.07 10.10 -0.98
N ALA A 158 1.15 9.07 -0.16
CA ALA A 158 -0.05 8.52 0.48
C ALA A 158 -0.59 9.52 1.51
N PRO A 159 -1.93 9.63 1.69
CA PRO A 159 -2.56 10.58 2.60
C PRO A 159 -2.44 10.12 4.07
N ILE A 160 -1.21 9.96 4.54
CA ILE A 160 -0.85 9.50 5.88
C ILE A 160 -0.13 10.65 6.57
N VAL A 161 -0.49 10.95 7.82
CA VAL A 161 0.23 11.89 8.68
C VAL A 161 0.69 11.14 9.90
N THR A 162 2.00 11.02 10.05
CA THR A 162 2.64 10.31 11.16
C THR A 162 3.35 11.29 12.06
N LEU A 163 3.09 11.18 13.35
CA LEU A 163 3.63 12.08 14.35
C LEU A 163 3.85 11.38 15.69
N ASN A 164 4.75 11.96 16.49
CA ASN A 164 4.84 11.73 17.92
C ASN A 164 4.64 13.04 18.69
N LEU A 165 4.22 12.94 19.96
CA LEU A 165 4.03 14.06 20.86
C LEU A 165 5.08 13.98 22.00
N GLY A 166 6.13 14.79 21.89
CA GLY A 166 7.26 14.75 22.83
C GLY A 166 7.81 13.33 22.96
N ASP A 167 7.96 12.87 24.19
CA ASP A 167 8.41 11.51 24.53
C ASP A 167 7.26 10.59 24.99
N ALA A 168 6.00 11.00 24.74
CA ALA A 168 4.83 10.22 25.12
C ALA A 168 4.73 8.92 24.30
N ASP A 169 4.35 7.83 24.98
CA ASP A 169 4.04 6.56 24.34
C ASP A 169 2.88 6.72 23.34
N SER A 170 3.04 6.21 22.12
CA SER A 170 2.04 6.36 21.04
C SER A 170 0.71 5.70 21.37
N GLY A 171 0.70 4.60 22.15
CA GLY A 171 -0.51 3.94 22.63
C GLY A 171 -1.27 4.82 23.61
N ALA A 172 -0.58 5.39 24.60
CA ALA A 172 -1.18 6.30 25.57
C ALA A 172 -1.78 7.56 24.89
N VAL A 173 -1.11 8.11 23.87
CA VAL A 173 -1.65 9.21 23.08
C VAL A 173 -2.90 8.79 22.31
N ALA A 174 -2.89 7.62 21.69
CA ALA A 174 -4.03 7.10 20.96
C ALA A 174 -5.25 6.88 21.87
N ASP A 175 -5.05 6.31 23.06
CA ASP A 175 -6.11 6.09 24.05
C ASP A 175 -6.69 7.42 24.52
N ALA A 176 -5.88 8.41 24.86
CA ALA A 176 -6.33 9.74 25.26
C ALA A 176 -7.14 10.45 24.17
N LEU A 177 -6.73 10.32 22.88
CA LEU A 177 -7.46 10.86 21.75
C LEU A 177 -8.81 10.16 21.55
N TRP A 178 -8.85 8.84 21.75
CA TRP A 178 -10.09 8.09 21.61
C TRP A 178 -11.05 8.37 22.76
N GLU A 179 -10.60 8.27 24.01
CA GLU A 179 -11.44 8.45 25.20
C GLU A 179 -11.95 9.90 25.34
N GLY A 180 -11.07 10.88 25.12
CA GLY A 180 -11.43 12.29 25.29
C GLY A 180 -12.17 12.90 24.11
N TYR A 181 -11.90 12.44 22.89
CA TYR A 181 -12.33 13.15 21.67
C TYR A 181 -12.93 12.25 20.59
N GLN A 182 -12.96 10.92 20.79
CA GLN A 182 -13.42 9.95 19.78
C GLN A 182 -12.59 10.00 18.48
N ILE A 183 -11.31 10.38 18.57
CA ILE A 183 -10.39 10.45 17.45
C ILE A 183 -9.63 9.13 17.39
N ALA A 184 -9.93 8.33 16.36
CA ALA A 184 -9.25 7.07 16.11
C ALA A 184 -7.93 7.31 15.35
N VAL A 185 -6.82 6.85 15.93
CA VAL A 185 -5.51 6.81 15.30
C VAL A 185 -4.89 5.42 15.45
N ARG A 186 -3.84 5.13 14.72
CA ARG A 186 -3.12 3.87 14.85
C ARG A 186 -1.77 4.09 15.52
N PRO A 187 -1.53 3.60 16.76
CA PRO A 187 -0.24 3.63 17.42
C PRO A 187 0.65 2.44 17.05
N GLY A 188 1.91 2.48 17.48
CA GLY A 188 2.84 1.37 17.48
C GLY A 188 3.61 1.15 16.18
N ALA A 189 4.19 -0.01 16.02
CA ALA A 189 5.23 -0.31 15.02
C ALA A 189 4.78 -0.31 13.54
N HIS A 190 3.48 -0.24 13.23
CA HIS A 190 2.93 -0.14 11.86
C HIS A 190 3.46 -1.18 10.85
N CYS A 191 3.90 -2.36 11.29
CA CYS A 191 4.59 -3.35 10.47
C CYS A 191 5.87 -2.82 9.79
N ALA A 192 6.51 -1.82 10.36
CA ALA A 192 7.68 -1.13 9.82
C ALA A 192 8.87 -1.05 10.81
N PRO A 193 9.29 -2.17 11.44
CA PRO A 193 10.29 -2.13 12.51
C PRO A 193 11.64 -1.55 12.07
N ARG A 194 12.03 -1.79 10.82
CA ARG A 194 13.29 -1.22 10.28
C ARG A 194 13.22 0.30 10.13
N LEU A 195 12.05 0.82 9.77
CA LEU A 195 11.87 2.26 9.63
C LEU A 195 11.82 2.94 11.01
N HIS A 196 11.13 2.34 11.98
CA HIS A 196 11.17 2.82 13.38
C HIS A 196 12.60 2.86 13.92
N ARG A 197 13.42 1.82 13.66
CA ARG A 197 14.84 1.83 14.00
C ARG A 197 15.61 2.96 13.36
N ALA A 198 15.39 3.21 12.06
CA ALA A 198 16.05 4.29 11.33
C ALA A 198 15.62 5.68 11.81
N LEU A 199 14.41 5.82 12.33
CA LEU A 199 13.86 7.06 12.87
C LEU A 199 14.13 7.24 14.37
N GLY A 200 14.62 6.21 15.07
CA GLY A 200 14.85 6.22 16.51
C GLY A 200 13.56 6.22 17.35
N THR A 201 12.49 5.58 16.85
CA THR A 201 11.17 5.56 17.48
C THR A 201 10.72 4.15 17.88
N GLU A 202 11.66 3.21 18.09
CA GLU A 202 11.33 1.81 18.42
C GLU A 202 10.61 1.67 19.77
N GLU A 203 10.98 2.48 20.76
CA GLU A 203 10.41 2.44 22.11
C GLU A 203 9.11 3.25 22.22
N GLN A 204 8.97 4.29 21.43
CA GLN A 204 7.83 5.20 21.48
C GLN A 204 6.67 4.75 20.59
N GLY A 205 6.96 4.04 19.50
CA GLY A 205 5.99 3.60 18.50
C GLY A 205 5.68 4.62 17.44
#